data_28b6619c4dddb4c7073a7ea2b6278feb
#
_entry.id   28b6619c4dddb4c7073a7ea2b6278feb
#
_cell.length_a   1.000
_cell.length_b   1.000
_cell.length_c   1.000
_cell.angle_alpha   90.00
_cell.angle_beta   90.00
_cell.angle_gamma   90.00
#
_symmetry.space_group_name_H-M   'P 1'
#
loop_
_entity.id
_entity.type
_entity.pdbx_description
1 polymer ?
#
loop_
_entity_poly.entity_id
_entity_poly.type
_entity_poly.pdbx_seq_one_letter_code
_entity_poly.pdbx_strand_id
1 'polypeptide(L)'
;MAMDKISYYNKIHNNINKLREFDIDIQGDYLCPLCMKPFTEQEVRTILTEEDVPQASLGGSRIILTCRQCNSTCGSEIDVHLYNAIKAREQRLFLPKTNRKVTVEKENQRLNAELIVEDNKSIKLFINEERNNPRVWENFHNNILLPDEIIDIADHPLKRDKRRIGAALIKNAYLLLFAKAGYSFLTDSYYDDLRLQIANPEVFYLPERLWTAQNISLDDGIYLTQDNRYRGFLLYTH
;
A
#
# COMPACT_ATOMS: atom_id res chain seq x y z
N MET A 1 -17.73 2.10 -6.39
CA MET A 1 -18.91 2.15 -5.50
C MET A 1 -18.44 1.79 -4.10
N ALA A 2 -18.60 2.67 -3.12
CA ALA A 2 -18.16 2.38 -1.75
C ALA A 2 -18.92 1.16 -1.21
N MET A 3 -18.21 0.25 -0.54
CA MET A 3 -18.79 -0.91 0.11
C MET A 3 -19.67 -0.44 1.28
N ASP A 4 -20.92 -0.95 1.37
CA ASP A 4 -21.69 -0.80 2.59
C ASP A 4 -21.18 -1.80 3.64
N LYS A 5 -20.67 -1.27 4.75
CA LYS A 5 -20.06 -2.03 5.86
C LYS A 5 -21.01 -3.12 6.40
N ILE A 6 -22.29 -2.82 6.51
CA ILE A 6 -23.28 -3.75 7.04
C ILE A 6 -23.56 -4.86 6.02
N SER A 7 -23.71 -4.52 4.76
CA SER A 7 -23.91 -5.50 3.70
C SER A 7 -22.72 -6.45 3.58
N TYR A 8 -21.50 -5.94 3.67
CA TYR A 8 -20.30 -6.77 3.69
C TYR A 8 -20.24 -7.68 4.92
N TYR A 9 -20.53 -7.15 6.10
CA TYR A 9 -20.59 -7.94 7.32
C TYR A 9 -21.58 -9.10 7.18
N ASN A 10 -22.80 -8.83 6.72
CA ASN A 10 -23.82 -9.87 6.55
C ASN A 10 -23.37 -10.98 5.58
N LYS A 11 -22.72 -10.61 4.46
CA LYS A 11 -22.16 -11.58 3.53
C LYS A 11 -21.14 -12.50 4.20
N ILE A 12 -20.24 -11.94 4.98
CA ILE A 12 -19.16 -12.68 5.65
C ILE A 12 -19.69 -13.49 6.84
N HIS A 13 -20.64 -12.95 7.59
CA HIS A 13 -21.31 -13.67 8.68
C HIS A 13 -22.04 -14.91 8.16
N ASN A 14 -22.72 -14.81 7.03
CA ASN A 14 -23.34 -15.97 6.38
C ASN A 14 -22.29 -17.01 5.94
N ASN A 15 -21.11 -16.60 5.54
CA ASN A 15 -20.02 -17.51 5.23
C ASN A 15 -19.53 -18.25 6.48
N ILE A 16 -19.37 -17.56 7.62
CA ILE A 16 -19.03 -18.17 8.91
C ILE A 16 -20.09 -19.20 9.32
N ASN A 17 -21.37 -18.87 9.24
CA ASN A 17 -22.46 -19.77 9.62
C ASN A 17 -22.44 -21.05 8.78
N LYS A 18 -22.22 -20.95 7.47
CA LYS A 18 -22.04 -22.11 6.60
C LYS A 18 -20.85 -22.99 7.02
N LEU A 19 -19.74 -22.40 7.42
CA LEU A 19 -18.56 -23.17 7.88
C LEU A 19 -18.84 -23.89 9.21
N ARG A 20 -19.61 -23.28 10.10
CA ARG A 20 -20.07 -23.93 11.35
C ARG A 20 -20.94 -25.17 11.09
N GLU A 21 -21.71 -25.18 10.00
CA GLU A 21 -22.49 -26.37 9.58
C GLU A 21 -21.58 -27.56 9.20
N PHE A 22 -20.30 -27.32 8.90
CA PHE A 22 -19.30 -28.35 8.63
C PHE A 22 -18.37 -28.64 9.81
N ASP A 23 -18.82 -28.40 11.05
CA ASP A 23 -18.06 -28.59 12.30
C ASP A 23 -16.74 -27.82 12.40
N ILE A 24 -16.62 -26.73 11.64
CA ILE A 24 -15.48 -25.80 11.76
C ILE A 24 -15.80 -24.82 12.89
N ASP A 25 -15.12 -24.97 14.03
CA ASP A 25 -15.30 -24.08 15.19
C ASP A 25 -14.72 -22.70 14.92
N ILE A 26 -15.58 -21.77 14.53
CA ILE A 26 -15.24 -20.35 14.37
C ILE A 26 -15.96 -19.56 15.45
N GLN A 27 -15.19 -18.99 16.37
CA GLN A 27 -15.72 -18.13 17.42
C GLN A 27 -16.01 -16.71 16.91
N GLY A 28 -17.04 -16.06 17.51
CA GLY A 28 -17.45 -14.70 17.15
C GLY A 28 -18.24 -14.63 15.85
N ASP A 29 -18.68 -13.44 15.53
CA ASP A 29 -19.52 -13.16 14.35
C ASP A 29 -18.69 -12.67 13.15
N TYR A 30 -17.47 -12.25 13.40
CA TYR A 30 -16.48 -11.82 12.43
C TYR A 30 -15.06 -12.08 12.95
N LEU A 31 -14.18 -12.61 12.12
CA LEU A 31 -12.75 -12.70 12.40
C LEU A 31 -12.01 -11.66 11.56
N CYS A 32 -11.14 -10.87 12.18
CA CYS A 32 -10.24 -10.04 11.41
C CYS A 32 -9.33 -10.93 10.55
N PRO A 33 -9.32 -10.79 9.22
CA PRO A 33 -8.54 -11.70 8.35
C PRO A 33 -7.04 -11.64 8.61
N LEU A 34 -6.53 -10.53 9.17
CA LEU A 34 -5.09 -10.35 9.41
C LEU A 34 -4.61 -10.92 10.74
N CYS A 35 -5.39 -10.81 11.81
CA CYS A 35 -4.97 -11.28 13.14
C CYS A 35 -5.82 -12.43 13.70
N MET A 36 -6.86 -12.84 12.98
CA MET A 36 -7.81 -13.90 13.36
C MET A 36 -8.53 -13.67 14.70
N LYS A 37 -8.48 -12.45 15.24
CA LYS A 37 -9.26 -12.11 16.44
C LYS A 37 -10.75 -12.08 16.14
N PRO A 38 -11.58 -12.73 17.00
CA PRO A 38 -13.03 -12.72 16.86
C PRO A 38 -13.61 -11.38 17.32
N PHE A 39 -14.71 -10.97 16.69
CA PHE A 39 -15.49 -9.78 17.00
C PHE A 39 -16.98 -10.14 16.97
N THR A 40 -17.74 -9.56 17.90
CA THR A 40 -19.19 -9.62 17.91
C THR A 40 -19.81 -8.62 16.92
N GLU A 41 -21.07 -8.79 16.56
CA GLU A 41 -21.79 -7.85 15.69
C GLU A 41 -21.70 -6.39 16.19
N GLN A 42 -21.81 -6.19 17.50
CA GLN A 42 -21.72 -4.87 18.10
C GLN A 42 -20.33 -4.24 17.90
N GLU A 43 -19.27 -5.02 18.03
CA GLU A 43 -17.89 -4.58 17.85
C GLU A 43 -17.57 -4.32 16.37
N VAL A 44 -18.22 -4.98 15.44
CA VAL A 44 -18.06 -4.74 13.99
C VAL A 44 -18.33 -3.28 13.66
N ARG A 45 -19.32 -2.66 14.29
CA ARG A 45 -19.69 -1.27 14.03
C ARG A 45 -18.68 -0.26 14.56
N THR A 46 -18.00 -0.60 15.66
CA THR A 46 -17.16 0.33 16.44
C THR A 46 -15.67 0.12 16.27
N ILE A 47 -15.23 -1.13 16.14
CA ILE A 47 -13.81 -1.53 16.15
C ILE A 47 -13.30 -1.85 14.75
N LEU A 48 -14.13 -2.44 13.88
CA LEU A 48 -13.72 -2.75 12.53
C LEU A 48 -13.71 -1.49 11.65
N THR A 49 -12.73 -1.42 10.78
CA THR A 49 -12.54 -0.35 9.80
C THR A 49 -12.57 -0.91 8.39
N GLU A 50 -13.04 -0.11 7.46
CA GLU A 50 -12.95 -0.42 6.04
C GLU A 50 -11.50 -0.31 5.58
N GLU A 51 -11.03 -1.32 4.87
CA GLU A 51 -9.68 -1.41 4.32
C GLU A 51 -9.72 -1.24 2.81
N ASP A 52 -8.91 -0.32 2.31
CA ASP A 52 -8.69 -0.13 0.88
C ASP A 52 -7.65 -1.13 0.38
N VAL A 53 -7.98 -1.88 -0.67
CA VAL A 53 -7.05 -2.89 -1.24
C VAL A 53 -6.94 -2.71 -2.76
N PRO A 54 -5.72 -2.42 -3.25
CA PRO A 54 -4.61 -1.84 -2.50
C PRO A 54 -5.00 -0.55 -1.80
N GLN A 55 -4.13 0.07 -1.03
CA GLN A 55 -4.44 1.33 -0.34
C GLN A 55 -4.96 2.41 -1.31
N ALA A 56 -5.86 3.31 -0.83
CA ALA A 56 -6.52 4.33 -1.67
C ALA A 56 -5.55 5.20 -2.48
N SER A 57 -4.37 5.50 -1.92
CA SER A 57 -3.31 6.26 -2.59
C SER A 57 -2.70 5.54 -3.81
N LEU A 58 -2.96 4.25 -3.98
CA LEU A 58 -2.60 3.43 -5.14
C LEU A 58 -3.81 3.05 -6.00
N GLY A 59 -4.93 3.77 -5.86
CA GLY A 59 -6.14 3.53 -6.64
C GLY A 59 -7.03 2.41 -6.11
N GLY A 60 -6.74 1.88 -4.93
CA GLY A 60 -7.55 0.84 -4.30
C GLY A 60 -8.92 1.31 -3.84
N SER A 61 -9.77 0.35 -3.53
CA SER A 61 -11.14 0.60 -3.07
C SER A 61 -11.43 -0.18 -1.79
N ARG A 62 -12.41 0.30 -1.02
CA ARG A 62 -12.89 -0.33 0.21
C ARG A 62 -13.64 -1.60 -0.12
N ILE A 63 -13.03 -2.74 0.15
CA ILE A 63 -13.59 -4.03 -0.20
C ILE A 63 -13.64 -5.02 0.96
N ILE A 64 -13.07 -4.65 2.13
CA ILE A 64 -12.91 -5.57 3.25
C ILE A 64 -12.98 -4.84 4.59
N LEU A 65 -13.27 -5.57 5.66
CA LEU A 65 -13.17 -5.07 7.02
C LEU A 65 -11.96 -5.70 7.73
N THR A 66 -11.17 -4.86 8.40
CA THR A 66 -10.09 -5.28 9.29
C THR A 66 -10.24 -4.59 10.64
N CYS A 67 -9.65 -5.12 11.70
CA CYS A 67 -9.67 -4.39 12.96
C CYS A 67 -8.78 -3.13 12.86
N ARG A 68 -9.17 -2.08 13.59
CA ARG A 68 -8.46 -0.79 13.58
C ARG A 68 -6.96 -0.93 13.84
N GLN A 69 -6.58 -1.84 14.74
CA GLN A 69 -5.17 -2.07 15.05
C GLN A 69 -4.42 -2.59 13.84
N CYS A 70 -4.93 -3.65 13.16
CA CYS A 70 -4.29 -4.20 11.98
C CYS A 70 -4.21 -3.17 10.85
N ASN A 71 -5.32 -2.46 10.57
CA ASN A 71 -5.35 -1.42 9.54
C ASN A 71 -4.30 -0.34 9.82
N SER A 72 -4.27 0.22 11.03
CA SER A 72 -3.32 1.27 11.41
C SER A 72 -1.87 0.78 11.36
N THR A 73 -1.58 -0.41 11.90
CA THR A 73 -0.22 -0.98 11.90
C THR A 73 0.25 -1.27 10.48
N CYS A 74 -0.57 -1.92 9.66
CA CYS A 74 -0.20 -2.16 8.26
C CYS A 74 0.02 -0.87 7.48
N GLY A 75 -0.84 0.14 7.67
CA GLY A 75 -0.70 1.44 7.02
C GLY A 75 0.64 2.11 7.30
N SER A 76 1.07 2.14 8.56
CA SER A 76 2.31 2.80 8.98
C SER A 76 3.56 1.96 8.72
N GLU A 77 3.47 0.63 8.84
CA GLU A 77 4.65 -0.23 8.84
C GLU A 77 4.95 -0.87 7.47
N ILE A 78 3.96 -1.15 6.65
CA ILE A 78 4.19 -1.83 5.36
C ILE A 78 3.65 -1.06 4.16
N ASP A 79 2.40 -0.55 4.21
CA ASP A 79 1.75 0.06 3.05
C ASP A 79 2.44 1.34 2.59
N VAL A 80 2.95 2.13 3.53
CA VAL A 80 3.74 3.34 3.24
C VAL A 80 4.99 3.02 2.42
N HIS A 81 5.61 1.86 2.62
CA HIS A 81 6.80 1.45 1.87
C HIS A 81 6.48 1.08 0.43
N LEU A 82 5.34 0.40 0.20
CA LEU A 82 4.85 0.11 -1.14
C LEU A 82 4.47 1.39 -1.89
N TYR A 83 3.72 2.28 -1.24
CA TYR A 83 3.40 3.60 -1.79
C TYR A 83 4.65 4.37 -2.19
N ASN A 84 5.63 4.46 -1.29
CA ASN A 84 6.88 5.16 -1.54
C ASN A 84 7.70 4.52 -2.67
N ALA A 85 7.62 3.20 -2.85
CA ALA A 85 8.31 2.51 -3.94
C ALA A 85 7.71 2.89 -5.30
N ILE A 86 6.38 2.88 -5.41
CA ILE A 86 5.67 3.26 -6.63
C ILE A 86 5.90 4.75 -6.92
N LYS A 87 5.68 5.60 -5.92
CA LYS A 87 5.90 7.04 -6.05
C LYS A 87 7.33 7.39 -6.50
N ALA A 88 8.34 6.73 -5.93
CA ALA A 88 9.73 6.96 -6.33
C ALA A 88 10.01 6.50 -7.77
N ARG A 89 9.33 5.43 -8.25
CA ARG A 89 9.42 5.02 -9.65
C ARG A 89 8.81 6.07 -10.57
N GLU A 90 7.61 6.55 -10.26
CA GLU A 90 6.92 7.60 -11.02
C GLU A 90 7.75 8.89 -11.09
N GLN A 91 8.28 9.32 -9.95
CA GLN A 91 9.16 10.50 -9.86
C GLN A 91 10.42 10.35 -10.69
N ARG A 92 11.04 9.16 -10.68
CA ARG A 92 12.24 8.88 -11.49
C ARG A 92 11.94 8.90 -12.98
N LEU A 93 10.76 8.51 -13.39
CA LEU A 93 10.30 8.51 -14.78
C LEU A 93 9.74 9.87 -15.22
N PHE A 94 9.69 10.85 -14.32
CA PHE A 94 9.08 12.16 -14.57
C PHE A 94 7.66 12.03 -15.17
N LEU A 95 6.86 11.13 -14.60
CA LEU A 95 5.51 10.95 -15.09
C LEU A 95 4.68 12.22 -14.82
N PRO A 96 3.73 12.56 -15.72
CA PRO A 96 2.82 13.67 -15.52
C PRO A 96 2.06 13.59 -14.18
N LYS A 97 1.76 14.74 -13.59
CA LYS A 97 1.08 14.88 -12.28
C LYS A 97 1.90 14.38 -11.08
N THR A 98 3.20 14.14 -11.26
CA THR A 98 4.06 13.79 -10.14
C THR A 98 4.69 15.02 -9.52
N ASN A 99 4.90 14.96 -8.21
CA ASN A 99 5.65 15.97 -7.47
C ASN A 99 6.65 15.32 -6.53
N ARG A 100 7.72 16.01 -6.22
CA ARG A 100 8.73 15.57 -5.25
C ARG A 100 9.37 16.75 -4.51
N LYS A 101 9.65 16.52 -3.24
CA LYS A 101 10.43 17.48 -2.44
C LYS A 101 11.89 17.37 -2.85
N VAL A 102 12.51 18.52 -3.06
CA VAL A 102 13.92 18.65 -3.44
C VAL A 102 14.57 19.74 -2.63
N THR A 103 15.89 19.71 -2.56
CA THR A 103 16.70 20.84 -2.15
C THR A 103 17.36 21.43 -3.38
N VAL A 104 17.19 22.73 -3.56
CA VAL A 104 17.89 23.51 -4.59
C VAL A 104 19.12 24.11 -3.97
N GLU A 105 20.26 23.93 -4.60
CA GLU A 105 21.53 24.49 -4.15
C GLU A 105 22.16 25.38 -5.24
N LYS A 106 22.50 26.59 -4.86
CA LYS A 106 23.24 27.54 -5.66
C LYS A 106 24.19 28.31 -4.76
N GLU A 107 25.49 28.39 -5.11
CA GLU A 107 26.52 29.16 -4.39
C GLU A 107 26.51 28.90 -2.86
N ASN A 108 26.43 27.64 -2.43
CA ASN A 108 26.32 27.22 -1.03
C ASN A 108 25.02 27.65 -0.32
N GLN A 109 24.05 28.18 -1.02
CA GLN A 109 22.72 28.46 -0.49
C GLN A 109 21.78 27.30 -0.78
N ARG A 110 21.03 26.87 0.25
CA ARG A 110 20.11 25.74 0.15
C ARG A 110 18.69 26.18 0.41
N LEU A 111 17.79 25.84 -0.50
CA LEU A 111 16.36 26.09 -0.39
C LEU A 111 15.55 24.81 -0.56
N ASN A 112 14.55 24.63 0.27
CA ASN A 112 13.55 23.58 0.11
C ASN A 112 12.60 23.98 -1.01
N ALA A 113 12.39 23.08 -1.94
CA ALA A 113 11.54 23.29 -3.08
C ALA A 113 10.68 22.04 -3.36
N GLU A 114 9.71 22.19 -4.23
CA GLU A 114 8.92 21.12 -4.79
C GLU A 114 9.07 21.12 -6.30
N LEU A 115 9.53 20.00 -6.86
CA LEU A 115 9.61 19.80 -8.30
C LEU A 115 8.29 19.15 -8.75
N ILE A 116 7.59 19.79 -9.67
CA ILE A 116 6.28 19.37 -10.18
C ILE A 116 6.41 19.06 -11.66
N VAL A 117 5.90 17.91 -12.09
CA VAL A 117 5.76 17.54 -13.49
C VAL A 117 4.30 17.73 -13.89
N GLU A 118 4.05 18.68 -14.78
CA GLU A 118 2.69 18.99 -15.24
C GLU A 118 2.17 17.99 -16.30
N ASP A 119 0.90 18.10 -16.65
CA ASP A 119 0.24 17.24 -17.66
C ASP A 119 0.94 17.29 -19.02
N ASN A 120 1.42 18.45 -19.42
CA ASN A 120 2.15 18.67 -20.67
C ASN A 120 3.63 18.25 -20.59
N LYS A 121 4.04 17.59 -19.49
CA LYS A 121 5.41 17.19 -19.16
C LYS A 121 6.38 18.37 -18.93
N SER A 122 5.89 19.58 -18.77
CA SER A 122 6.74 20.67 -18.31
C SER A 122 7.13 20.44 -16.83
N ILE A 123 8.33 20.85 -16.48
CA ILE A 123 8.86 20.73 -15.12
C ILE A 123 8.86 22.12 -14.49
N LYS A 124 8.19 22.23 -13.35
CA LYS A 124 8.18 23.45 -12.54
C LYS A 124 8.88 23.22 -11.22
N LEU A 125 9.66 24.18 -10.81
CA LEU A 125 10.27 24.22 -9.49
C LEU A 125 9.52 25.28 -8.66
N PHE A 126 8.83 24.83 -7.63
CA PHE A 126 8.10 25.68 -6.71
C PHE A 126 8.87 25.82 -5.40
N ILE A 127 9.29 27.05 -5.09
CA ILE A 127 10.00 27.37 -3.85
C ILE A 127 9.05 28.18 -2.97
N ASN A 128 8.71 27.63 -1.79
CA ASN A 128 7.84 28.31 -0.84
C ASN A 128 8.69 29.13 0.14
N GLU A 129 8.48 30.43 0.18
CA GLU A 129 9.16 31.37 1.09
C GLU A 129 9.00 30.96 2.56
N GLU A 130 7.78 30.60 3.00
CA GLU A 130 7.48 30.26 4.39
C GLU A 130 8.24 29.02 4.89
N ARG A 131 8.72 28.17 3.99
CA ARG A 131 9.44 26.92 4.32
C ARG A 131 10.96 27.09 4.24
N ASN A 132 11.43 28.31 4.03
CA ASN A 132 12.84 28.60 3.82
C ASN A 132 13.30 29.71 4.78
N ASN A 133 14.63 29.81 4.97
CA ASN A 133 15.19 30.93 5.71
C ASN A 133 14.97 32.22 4.92
N PRO A 134 14.34 33.28 5.48
CA PRO A 134 14.02 34.49 4.76
C PRO A 134 15.21 35.15 4.10
N ARG A 135 16.38 35.17 4.77
CA ARG A 135 17.60 35.77 4.22
C ARG A 135 18.14 34.99 2.99
N VAL A 136 18.06 33.65 3.05
CA VAL A 136 18.49 32.80 1.94
C VAL A 136 17.50 32.92 0.79
N TRP A 137 16.21 32.98 1.08
CA TRP A 137 15.17 33.22 0.09
C TRP A 137 15.35 34.57 -0.63
N GLU A 138 15.53 35.66 0.12
CA GLU A 138 15.73 37.00 -0.43
C GLU A 138 16.94 37.06 -1.33
N ASN A 139 18.07 36.48 -0.90
CA ASN A 139 19.29 36.42 -1.71
C ASN A 139 19.09 35.64 -3.01
N PHE A 140 18.39 34.47 -2.91
CA PHE A 140 18.12 33.63 -4.08
C PHE A 140 17.14 34.31 -5.04
N HIS A 141 16.13 35.00 -4.52
CA HIS A 141 15.12 35.71 -5.31
C HIS A 141 15.72 36.93 -6.04
N ASN A 142 16.59 37.64 -5.38
CA ASN A 142 17.24 38.81 -5.96
C ASN A 142 18.33 38.45 -6.99
N ASN A 143 18.90 37.28 -6.91
CA ASN A 143 19.85 36.72 -7.88
C ASN A 143 19.09 35.77 -8.85
N ILE A 144 18.25 36.38 -9.71
CA ILE A 144 17.49 35.64 -10.72
C ILE A 144 18.42 34.73 -11.53
N LEU A 145 17.99 33.49 -11.76
CA LEU A 145 18.70 32.54 -12.61
C LEU A 145 18.85 33.14 -14.02
N LEU A 146 20.08 33.37 -14.42
CA LEU A 146 20.38 33.74 -15.79
C LEU A 146 20.18 32.53 -16.72
N PRO A 147 19.83 32.74 -18.00
CA PRO A 147 19.90 31.68 -18.99
C PRO A 147 21.30 31.06 -18.94
N ASP A 148 21.40 29.74 -18.97
CA ASP A 148 22.63 28.93 -18.88
C ASP A 148 23.25 28.79 -17.46
N GLU A 149 22.61 29.27 -16.42
CA GLU A 149 23.06 29.06 -15.06
C GLU A 149 22.65 27.68 -14.56
N ILE A 150 23.59 26.94 -13.99
CA ILE A 150 23.34 25.60 -13.47
C ILE A 150 22.96 25.69 -11.98
N ILE A 151 21.87 25.06 -11.61
CA ILE A 151 21.46 24.83 -10.22
C ILE A 151 21.51 23.33 -9.91
N ASP A 152 22.00 23.00 -8.74
CA ASP A 152 21.97 21.65 -8.27
C ASP A 152 20.63 21.34 -7.59
N ILE A 153 20.04 20.21 -7.95
CA ILE A 153 18.79 19.73 -7.36
C ILE A 153 19.02 18.38 -6.71
N ALA A 154 18.93 18.35 -5.39
CA ALA A 154 19.05 17.13 -4.61
C ALA A 154 17.68 16.58 -4.23
N ASP A 155 17.41 15.31 -4.54
CA ASP A 155 16.19 14.63 -4.16
C ASP A 155 16.17 14.28 -2.67
N HIS A 156 14.99 14.37 -2.05
CA HIS A 156 14.74 13.78 -0.74
C HIS A 156 14.28 12.34 -0.90
N PRO A 157 15.12 11.33 -0.58
CA PRO A 157 14.79 9.94 -0.82
C PRO A 157 13.61 9.50 0.03
N LEU A 158 12.62 8.86 -0.59
CA LEU A 158 11.50 8.25 0.10
C LEU A 158 11.98 6.97 0.83
N LYS A 159 11.59 6.83 2.11
CA LYS A 159 11.91 5.64 2.91
C LYS A 159 11.26 4.40 2.29
N ARG A 160 12.06 3.41 1.93
CA ARG A 160 11.62 2.16 1.30
C ARG A 160 12.40 0.99 1.88
N ASP A 161 11.70 -0.07 2.17
CA ASP A 161 12.28 -1.33 2.61
C ASP A 161 11.70 -2.48 1.79
N LYS A 162 12.55 -3.34 1.22
CA LYS A 162 12.14 -4.42 0.32
C LYS A 162 11.24 -5.46 1.00
N ARG A 163 11.51 -5.80 2.26
CA ARG A 163 10.72 -6.79 3.01
C ARG A 163 9.33 -6.26 3.30
N ARG A 164 9.26 -5.00 3.71
CA ARG A 164 7.99 -4.30 3.99
C ARG A 164 7.17 -4.11 2.72
N ILE A 165 7.80 -3.82 1.58
CA ILE A 165 7.13 -3.81 0.27
C ILE A 165 6.57 -5.19 -0.05
N GLY A 166 7.36 -6.25 0.14
CA GLY A 166 6.90 -7.63 -0.05
C GLY A 166 5.72 -7.99 0.84
N ALA A 167 5.78 -7.65 2.13
CA ALA A 167 4.68 -7.87 3.07
C ALA A 167 3.40 -7.11 2.64
N ALA A 168 3.51 -5.88 2.14
CA ALA A 168 2.37 -5.12 1.62
C ALA A 168 1.75 -5.77 0.37
N LEU A 169 2.58 -6.29 -0.54
CA LEU A 169 2.10 -7.02 -1.72
C LEU A 169 1.37 -8.30 -1.31
N ILE A 170 1.93 -9.08 -0.38
CA ILE A 170 1.29 -10.28 0.19
C ILE A 170 -0.02 -9.91 0.87
N LYS A 171 -0.05 -8.84 1.69
CA LYS A 171 -1.28 -8.37 2.34
C LYS A 171 -2.36 -8.09 1.31
N ASN A 172 -2.05 -7.34 0.26
CA ASN A 172 -3.01 -6.99 -0.76
C ASN A 172 -3.56 -8.24 -1.47
N ALA A 173 -2.70 -9.17 -1.87
CA ALA A 173 -3.12 -10.42 -2.49
C ALA A 173 -4.01 -11.26 -1.57
N TYR A 174 -3.61 -11.41 -0.32
CA TYR A 174 -4.34 -12.16 0.70
C TYR A 174 -5.72 -11.57 0.99
N LEU A 175 -5.81 -10.24 1.14
CA LEU A 175 -7.07 -9.57 1.40
C LEU A 175 -8.02 -9.58 0.19
N LEU A 176 -7.49 -9.47 -1.03
CA LEU A 176 -8.29 -9.62 -2.26
C LEU A 176 -8.86 -11.04 -2.39
N LEU A 177 -8.05 -12.06 -2.08
CA LEU A 177 -8.54 -13.43 -2.04
C LEU A 177 -9.63 -13.60 -0.99
N PHE A 178 -9.44 -13.07 0.23
CA PHE A 178 -10.46 -13.11 1.28
C PHE A 178 -11.76 -12.41 0.87
N ALA A 179 -11.69 -11.25 0.22
CA ALA A 179 -12.87 -10.54 -0.25
C ALA A 179 -13.70 -11.37 -1.25
N LYS A 180 -13.08 -12.27 -2.00
CA LYS A 180 -13.72 -13.16 -2.99
C LYS A 180 -14.20 -14.47 -2.37
N ALA A 181 -13.36 -15.14 -1.59
CA ALA A 181 -13.59 -16.51 -1.11
C ALA A 181 -14.09 -16.60 0.36
N GLY A 182 -13.98 -15.50 1.13
CA GLY A 182 -14.34 -15.52 2.56
C GLY A 182 -13.40 -16.39 3.40
N TYR A 183 -13.92 -17.01 4.46
CA TYR A 183 -13.13 -17.81 5.39
C TYR A 183 -12.83 -19.24 4.91
N SER A 184 -13.43 -19.72 3.83
CA SER A 184 -13.34 -21.11 3.41
C SER A 184 -11.90 -21.62 3.20
N PHE A 185 -10.94 -20.74 2.95
CA PHE A 185 -9.52 -21.10 2.82
C PHE A 185 -8.68 -20.65 4.02
N LEU A 186 -9.16 -19.70 4.85
CA LEU A 186 -8.38 -19.14 5.97
C LEU A 186 -8.20 -20.10 7.14
N THR A 187 -9.03 -21.16 7.22
CA THR A 187 -8.96 -22.19 8.25
C THR A 187 -7.77 -23.14 8.06
N ASP A 188 -7.17 -23.14 6.88
CA ASP A 188 -5.95 -23.91 6.64
C ASP A 188 -4.73 -23.20 7.26
N SER A 189 -3.96 -23.94 8.06
CA SER A 189 -2.74 -23.47 8.73
C SER A 189 -1.68 -22.93 7.77
N TYR A 190 -1.74 -23.32 6.50
CA TYR A 190 -0.85 -22.78 5.45
C TYR A 190 -0.91 -21.27 5.33
N TYR A 191 -2.06 -20.64 5.63
CA TYR A 191 -2.22 -19.20 5.60
C TYR A 191 -1.71 -18.49 6.87
N ASP A 192 -1.32 -19.24 7.91
CA ASP A 192 -0.68 -18.65 9.09
C ASP A 192 0.64 -17.99 8.75
N ASP A 193 1.46 -18.62 7.91
CA ASP A 193 2.74 -18.06 7.47
C ASP A 193 2.56 -16.75 6.69
N LEU A 194 1.49 -16.62 5.90
CA LEU A 194 1.14 -15.36 5.23
C LEU A 194 0.82 -14.25 6.25
N ARG A 195 0.00 -14.57 7.25
CA ARG A 195 -0.35 -13.63 8.32
C ARG A 195 0.85 -13.23 9.16
N LEU A 196 1.72 -14.20 9.49
CA LEU A 196 2.97 -13.96 10.20
C LEU A 196 3.93 -13.08 9.40
N GLN A 197 4.06 -13.30 8.08
CA GLN A 197 4.88 -12.46 7.20
C GLN A 197 4.36 -11.02 7.12
N ILE A 198 3.04 -10.84 7.07
CA ILE A 198 2.41 -9.50 7.07
C ILE A 198 2.65 -8.80 8.41
N ALA A 199 2.50 -9.52 9.52
CA ALA A 199 2.65 -8.97 10.86
C ALA A 199 4.10 -8.70 11.25
N ASN A 200 5.05 -9.47 10.72
CA ASN A 200 6.47 -9.41 11.06
C ASN A 200 7.33 -9.37 9.78
N PRO A 201 7.34 -8.26 9.06
CA PRO A 201 8.02 -8.15 7.76
C PRO A 201 9.53 -8.36 7.83
N GLU A 202 10.13 -8.22 8.99
CA GLU A 202 11.57 -8.40 9.22
C GLU A 202 11.99 -9.89 9.28
N VAL A 203 11.04 -10.79 9.49
CA VAL A 203 11.28 -12.24 9.59
C VAL A 203 10.89 -12.91 8.27
N PHE A 204 11.66 -13.89 7.83
CA PHE A 204 11.35 -14.64 6.62
C PHE A 204 10.51 -15.89 6.96
N TYR A 205 9.20 -15.78 6.82
CA TYR A 205 8.28 -16.92 6.86
C TYR A 205 8.06 -17.48 5.46
N LEU A 206 8.14 -16.62 4.43
CA LEU A 206 7.93 -16.95 3.04
C LEU A 206 9.13 -16.57 2.18
N PRO A 207 9.42 -17.33 1.09
CA PRO A 207 10.52 -17.01 0.19
C PRO A 207 10.25 -15.70 -0.58
N GLU A 208 11.26 -14.85 -0.70
CA GLU A 208 11.18 -13.54 -1.38
C GLU A 208 10.65 -13.61 -2.82
N ARG A 209 10.82 -14.76 -3.49
CA ARG A 209 10.33 -14.97 -4.87
C ARG A 209 8.82 -14.88 -5.03
N LEU A 210 8.03 -14.93 -3.94
CA LEU A 210 6.56 -14.86 -4.01
C LEU A 210 6.03 -13.48 -4.42
N TRP A 211 6.86 -12.44 -4.37
CA TRP A 211 6.51 -11.07 -4.75
C TRP A 211 7.47 -10.43 -5.75
N THR A 212 8.17 -11.23 -6.54
CA THR A 212 9.00 -10.70 -7.63
C THR A 212 8.14 -10.34 -8.82
N ALA A 213 8.40 -9.15 -9.39
CA ALA A 213 7.77 -8.74 -10.63
C ALA A 213 8.12 -9.73 -11.76
N GLN A 214 7.12 -10.18 -12.48
CA GLN A 214 7.30 -11.05 -13.65
C GLN A 214 6.74 -10.34 -14.87
N ASN A 215 7.41 -10.53 -16.02
CA ASN A 215 6.94 -10.04 -17.31
C ASN A 215 5.88 -11.01 -17.88
N ILE A 216 4.75 -11.09 -17.22
CA ILE A 216 3.60 -11.88 -17.66
C ILE A 216 2.52 -10.87 -18.05
N SER A 217 1.97 -11.01 -19.23
CA SER A 217 0.82 -10.22 -19.66
C SER A 217 -0.44 -11.01 -19.33
N LEU A 218 -1.13 -10.63 -18.27
CA LEU A 218 -2.43 -11.15 -17.86
C LEU A 218 -3.38 -9.98 -17.62
N ASP A 219 -4.67 -10.23 -17.70
CA ASP A 219 -5.68 -9.28 -17.24
C ASP A 219 -5.74 -9.23 -15.71
N ASP A 220 -6.24 -8.13 -15.15
CA ASP A 220 -6.43 -8.04 -13.69
C ASP A 220 -7.33 -9.16 -13.19
N GLY A 221 -6.85 -9.92 -12.23
CA GLY A 221 -7.62 -11.05 -11.72
C GLY A 221 -6.90 -11.94 -10.73
N ILE A 222 -7.64 -12.95 -10.29
CA ILE A 222 -7.12 -14.02 -9.45
C ILE A 222 -7.11 -15.31 -10.29
N TYR A 223 -5.94 -15.89 -10.43
CA TYR A 223 -5.71 -17.09 -11.23
C TYR A 223 -5.35 -18.26 -10.33
N LEU A 224 -5.94 -19.42 -10.56
CA LEU A 224 -5.52 -20.66 -9.91
C LEU A 224 -4.29 -21.21 -10.63
N THR A 225 -3.19 -21.37 -9.93
CA THR A 225 -2.00 -22.02 -10.46
C THR A 225 -2.13 -23.54 -10.34
N GLN A 226 -1.94 -24.25 -11.45
CA GLN A 226 -2.01 -25.70 -11.52
C GLN A 226 -0.65 -26.35 -11.84
N ASP A 227 0.44 -25.70 -11.49
CA ASP A 227 1.76 -26.33 -11.61
C ASP A 227 1.87 -27.48 -10.60
N ASN A 228 2.41 -28.63 -11.02
CA ASN A 228 2.62 -29.79 -10.16
C ASN A 228 3.49 -29.52 -8.93
N ARG A 229 4.25 -28.43 -8.93
CA ARG A 229 5.12 -27.99 -7.84
C ARG A 229 4.52 -26.92 -6.95
N TYR A 230 3.53 -26.17 -7.45
CA TYR A 230 2.93 -25.06 -6.74
C TYR A 230 1.42 -25.02 -6.99
N ARG A 231 0.65 -25.31 -5.95
CA ARG A 231 -0.79 -25.06 -5.95
C ARG A 231 -1.04 -23.76 -5.18
N GLY A 232 -1.71 -22.82 -5.79
CA GLY A 232 -1.97 -21.53 -5.15
C GLY A 232 -2.74 -20.57 -6.04
N PHE A 233 -2.91 -19.37 -5.52
CA PHE A 233 -3.53 -18.29 -6.26
C PHE A 233 -2.47 -17.28 -6.70
N LEU A 234 -2.53 -16.88 -7.95
CA LEU A 234 -1.77 -15.75 -8.49
C LEU A 234 -2.71 -14.55 -8.59
N LEU A 235 -2.38 -13.49 -7.89
CA LEU A 235 -3.02 -12.20 -8.07
C LEU A 235 -2.23 -11.41 -9.11
N TYR A 236 -2.91 -10.96 -10.14
CA TYR A 236 -2.35 -10.04 -11.11
C TYR A 236 -3.13 -8.73 -11.10
N THR A 237 -2.41 -7.60 -11.01
CA THR A 237 -2.94 -6.23 -11.09
C THR A 237 -1.94 -5.39 -11.87
N HIS A 238 -2.44 -4.55 -12.74
CA HIS A 238 -1.64 -3.59 -13.52
C HIS A 238 -1.11 -2.43 -12.68
#